data_537142a9a3e7c124585b59fdb9d3c81d
#
_entry.id   537142a9a3e7c124585b59fdb9d3c81d
#
_cell.length_a   1.000
_cell.length_b   1.000
_cell.length_c   1.000
_cell.angle_alpha   90.00
_cell.angle_beta   90.00
_cell.angle_gamma   90.00
#
_symmetry.space_group_name_H-M   'P 1'
#
loop_
_entity.id
_entity.type
_entity.pdbx_description
1 polymer ?
#
loop_
_entity_poly.entity_id
_entity_poly.type
_entity_poly.pdbx_seq_one_letter_code
_entity_poly.pdbx_strand_id
1 'polypeptide(L)'
;MKGTFMTDTPSAQNSPTPQAPIPRVGTGVDVHAFGEENTELWIAGLYWPGERGLSGHSDGDVVAHAAADALFAASGTGDLGSNFGVDRPDMAGASGVRILSEAAAIVRAAGFE
;
A
#
# COMPACT_ATOMS: atom_id res chain seq x y z
N MET A 1 21.75 45.39 3.73
CA MET A 1 21.60 44.84 3.68
C MET A 1 21.30 44.55 4.07
N LYS A 2 21.45 44.80 4.18
CA LYS A 2 21.16 44.34 4.42
C LYS A 2 20.34 44.20 4.44
N GLY A 3 20.00 44.65 4.29
CA GLY A 3 19.47 44.25 4.22
C GLY A 3 18.62 44.29 4.06
N THR A 4 18.76 44.38 3.99
CA THR A 4 18.18 44.21 3.75
C THR A 4 17.52 44.10 3.38
N PHE A 5 17.59 44.21 3.03
CA PHE A 5 17.10 43.81 2.61
C PHE A 5 16.54 43.33 2.45
N MET A 6 16.49 43.44 2.33
CA MET A 6 16.07 42.77 2.18
C MET A 6 15.31 42.27 2.54
N THR A 7 15.25 42.40 2.51
CA THR A 7 14.64 41.80 2.83
C THR A 7 13.74 41.56 3.30
N ASP A 8 13.72 41.91 3.01
CA ASP A 8 13.03 41.51 3.51
C ASP A 8 11.99 41.18 3.84
N THR A 9 11.75 41.23 3.37
CA THR A 9 10.69 41.08 3.53
C THR A 9 9.90 40.55 3.90
N PRO A 10 9.58 39.98 4.41
CA PRO A 10 8.77 39.11 4.71
C PRO A 10 7.54 39.25 4.46
N SER A 11 7.23 39.46 4.20
CA SER A 11 5.96 39.59 3.62
C SER A 11 5.43 38.25 3.15
N ALA A 12 4.26 38.21 2.60
CA ALA A 12 3.62 37.04 2.07
C ALA A 12 4.47 36.29 1.05
N GLN A 13 5.29 37.01 0.32
CA GLN A 13 6.15 36.39 -0.70
C GLN A 13 7.30 35.61 -0.08
N ASN A 14 7.61 35.86 1.18
CA ASN A 14 8.62 35.09 1.92
C ASN A 14 7.98 34.04 2.82
N SER A 15 6.67 34.05 2.94
CA SER A 15 5.94 33.02 3.69
C SER A 15 5.57 31.89 2.75
N PRO A 16 5.73 30.65 3.20
CA PRO A 16 5.33 29.54 2.35
C PRO A 16 3.86 29.63 2.00
N THR A 17 3.56 29.55 0.72
CA THR A 17 2.19 29.41 0.28
C THR A 17 1.78 27.96 0.51
N PRO A 18 0.64 27.71 1.17
CA PRO A 18 0.17 26.34 1.30
C PRO A 18 0.02 25.72 -0.08
N GLN A 19 0.61 24.56 -0.25
CA GLN A 19 0.55 23.85 -1.50
C GLN A 19 -0.44 22.71 -1.38
N ALA A 20 -1.14 22.45 -2.48
CA ALA A 20 -1.97 21.26 -2.55
C ALA A 20 -1.09 20.01 -2.38
N PRO A 21 -1.60 18.99 -1.72
CA PRO A 21 -0.87 17.74 -1.60
C PRO A 21 -0.51 17.20 -2.99
N ILE A 22 0.71 16.68 -3.11
CA ILE A 22 1.15 16.04 -4.35
C ILE A 22 0.86 14.56 -4.21
N PRO A 23 0.01 14.01 -5.07
CA PRO A 23 -0.27 12.58 -5.01
C PRO A 23 1.00 11.78 -5.28
N ARG A 24 1.12 10.65 -4.62
CA ARG A 24 2.16 9.68 -4.89
C ARG A 24 1.58 8.51 -5.68
N VAL A 25 2.43 7.92 -6.49
CA VAL A 25 2.06 6.78 -7.32
C VAL A 25 2.99 5.62 -6.99
N GLY A 26 2.44 4.45 -6.88
CA GLY A 26 3.21 3.23 -6.71
C GLY A 26 2.65 2.15 -7.60
N THR A 27 3.48 1.18 -7.91
CA THR A 27 3.06 0.01 -8.67
C THR A 27 3.31 -1.24 -7.84
N GLY A 28 2.46 -2.21 -8.02
CA GLY A 28 2.61 -3.51 -7.40
C GLY A 28 2.31 -4.60 -8.41
N VAL A 29 3.06 -5.67 -8.33
CA VAL A 29 2.89 -6.82 -9.21
C VAL A 29 2.92 -8.07 -8.35
N ASP A 30 2.00 -8.99 -8.64
CA ASP A 30 1.98 -10.27 -7.97
C ASP A 30 1.56 -11.35 -8.95
N VAL A 31 2.04 -12.56 -8.73
CA VAL A 31 1.78 -13.68 -9.63
C VAL A 31 1.51 -14.90 -8.78
N HIS A 32 0.39 -15.56 -9.05
CA HIS A 32 0.04 -16.83 -8.41
C HIS A 32 -0.30 -17.85 -9.48
N ALA A 33 0.09 -19.09 -9.25
CA ALA A 33 -0.38 -20.18 -10.09
C ALA A 33 -1.82 -20.50 -9.75
N PHE A 34 -2.51 -21.21 -10.65
CA PHE A 34 -3.81 -21.77 -10.30
C PHE A 34 -3.66 -22.82 -9.21
N GLY A 35 -4.60 -22.84 -8.30
CA GLY A 35 -4.69 -23.85 -7.26
C GLY A 35 -5.31 -25.15 -7.76
N GLU A 36 -5.62 -26.03 -6.82
CA GLU A 36 -6.36 -27.25 -7.14
C GLU A 36 -7.75 -26.89 -7.67
N GLU A 37 -8.39 -27.82 -8.35
CA GLU A 37 -9.66 -27.54 -9.02
C GLU A 37 -10.75 -27.06 -8.07
N ASN A 38 -10.73 -27.49 -6.83
CA ASN A 38 -11.73 -27.10 -5.84
C ASN A 38 -11.29 -25.93 -4.97
N THR A 39 -10.18 -25.27 -5.31
CA THR A 39 -9.74 -24.10 -4.58
C THR A 39 -10.69 -22.93 -4.85
N GLU A 40 -11.13 -22.28 -3.78
CA GLU A 40 -11.97 -21.08 -3.91
C GLU A 40 -11.18 -19.92 -4.52
N LEU A 41 -11.86 -19.12 -5.34
CA LEU A 41 -11.25 -17.93 -5.91
C LEU A 41 -11.64 -16.72 -5.09
N TRP A 42 -10.62 -16.03 -4.58
CA TRP A 42 -10.75 -14.73 -3.90
C TRP A 42 -9.92 -13.72 -4.68
N ILE A 43 -10.58 -12.69 -5.18
CA ILE A 43 -9.93 -11.61 -5.96
C ILE A 43 -10.44 -10.28 -5.44
N ALA A 44 -9.52 -9.41 -5.08
CA ALA A 44 -9.82 -8.07 -4.58
C ALA A 44 -10.73 -8.11 -3.34
N GLY A 45 -10.54 -9.11 -2.49
CA GLY A 45 -11.32 -9.28 -1.28
C GLY A 45 -12.71 -9.86 -1.48
N LEU A 46 -13.04 -10.30 -2.69
CA LEU A 46 -14.35 -10.86 -3.01
C LEU A 46 -14.24 -12.33 -3.35
N TYR A 47 -15.24 -13.08 -2.91
CA TYR A 47 -15.35 -14.49 -3.24
C TYR A 47 -16.09 -14.65 -4.58
N TRP A 48 -15.53 -15.48 -5.45
CA TRP A 48 -16.07 -15.74 -6.79
C TRP A 48 -16.48 -17.22 -6.87
N PRO A 49 -17.74 -17.55 -6.55
CA PRO A 49 -18.19 -18.94 -6.55
C PRO A 49 -18.10 -19.56 -7.94
N GLY A 50 -17.70 -20.82 -7.98
CA GLY A 50 -17.66 -21.57 -9.22
C GLY A 50 -16.43 -21.34 -10.07
N GLU A 51 -15.55 -20.41 -9.68
CA GLU A 51 -14.31 -20.16 -10.40
C GLU A 51 -13.14 -20.84 -9.71
N ARG A 52 -12.15 -21.23 -10.50
CA ARG A 52 -10.96 -21.89 -9.95
C ARG A 52 -10.07 -20.88 -9.26
N GLY A 53 -9.71 -21.17 -8.03
CA GLY A 53 -8.87 -20.31 -7.23
C GLY A 53 -7.40 -20.38 -7.57
N LEU A 54 -6.65 -19.53 -6.89
CA LEU A 54 -5.20 -19.43 -7.05
C LEU A 54 -4.51 -20.11 -5.88
N SER A 55 -3.33 -20.67 -6.11
CA SER A 55 -2.55 -21.25 -5.05
C SER A 55 -1.84 -20.14 -4.28
N GLY A 56 -1.63 -20.37 -2.99
CA GLY A 56 -0.94 -19.41 -2.15
C GLY A 56 -1.36 -19.58 -0.71
N HIS A 57 -0.78 -18.77 0.14
CA HIS A 57 -1.16 -18.75 1.55
C HIS A 57 -2.54 -18.13 1.67
N SER A 58 -3.35 -18.68 2.56
CA SER A 58 -4.70 -18.21 2.81
C SER A 58 -5.57 -18.29 1.55
N ASP A 59 -6.08 -17.14 1.07
CA ASP A 59 -7.01 -17.09 -0.05
C ASP A 59 -6.34 -16.88 -1.41
N GLY A 60 -5.03 -16.67 -1.43
CA GLY A 60 -4.30 -16.47 -2.69
C GLY A 60 -4.74 -15.24 -3.47
N ASP A 61 -5.23 -14.20 -2.79
CA ASP A 61 -5.77 -13.01 -3.43
C ASP A 61 -4.65 -12.17 -4.07
N VAL A 62 -4.37 -12.46 -5.33
CA VAL A 62 -3.27 -11.82 -6.06
C VAL A 62 -3.48 -10.31 -6.23
N VAL A 63 -4.73 -9.87 -6.35
CA VAL A 63 -5.04 -8.45 -6.49
C VAL A 63 -4.78 -7.71 -5.18
N ALA A 64 -5.19 -8.28 -4.07
CA ALA A 64 -4.93 -7.68 -2.76
C ALA A 64 -3.42 -7.57 -2.48
N HIS A 65 -2.65 -8.60 -2.83
CA HIS A 65 -1.20 -8.56 -2.66
C HIS A 65 -0.55 -7.48 -3.52
N ALA A 66 -0.93 -7.40 -4.80
CA ALA A 66 -0.39 -6.39 -5.69
C ALA A 66 -0.78 -4.97 -5.24
N ALA A 67 -2.01 -4.79 -4.79
CA ALA A 67 -2.48 -3.50 -4.29
C ALA A 67 -1.72 -3.07 -3.03
N ALA A 68 -1.47 -3.99 -2.12
CA ALA A 68 -0.70 -3.69 -0.91
C ALA A 68 0.73 -3.28 -1.27
N ASP A 69 1.37 -4.00 -2.18
CA ASP A 69 2.71 -3.63 -2.64
C ASP A 69 2.73 -2.25 -3.30
N ALA A 70 1.71 -1.93 -4.08
CA ALA A 70 1.60 -0.62 -4.71
C ALA A 70 1.48 0.50 -3.66
N LEU A 71 0.70 0.27 -2.61
CA LEU A 71 0.55 1.22 -1.52
C LEU A 71 1.88 1.43 -0.78
N PHE A 72 2.59 0.37 -0.49
CA PHE A 72 3.90 0.46 0.17
C PHE A 72 4.91 1.19 -0.72
N ALA A 73 4.92 0.90 -2.01
CA ALA A 73 5.81 1.57 -2.95
C ALA A 73 5.52 3.08 -3.02
N ALA A 74 4.25 3.45 -3.10
CA ALA A 74 3.87 4.86 -3.18
C ALA A 74 4.24 5.62 -1.91
N SER A 75 4.09 5.00 -0.75
CA SER A 75 4.35 5.65 0.54
C SER A 75 5.80 5.49 1.01
N GLY A 76 6.61 4.70 0.33
CA GLY A 76 7.99 4.46 0.72
C GLY A 76 8.12 3.66 2.01
N THR A 77 7.14 2.80 2.30
CA THR A 77 7.10 2.03 3.55
C THR A 77 7.49 0.56 3.37
N GLY A 78 8.09 0.21 2.24
CA GLY A 78 8.61 -1.14 2.04
C GLY A 78 7.79 -1.94 1.05
N ASP A 79 7.60 -3.21 1.35
CA ASP A 79 6.83 -4.15 0.53
C ASP A 79 6.15 -5.16 1.43
N LEU A 80 5.47 -6.14 0.83
CA LEU A 80 4.80 -7.19 1.59
C LEU A 80 5.77 -7.96 2.47
N GLY A 81 6.91 -8.34 1.92
CA GLY A 81 7.88 -9.15 2.66
C GLY A 81 8.46 -8.43 3.85
N SER A 82 8.77 -7.15 3.72
CA SER A 82 9.33 -6.38 4.82
C SER A 82 8.29 -6.02 5.89
N ASN A 83 7.04 -5.88 5.51
CA ASN A 83 5.98 -5.51 6.46
C ASN A 83 5.29 -6.71 7.10
N PHE A 84 5.14 -7.80 6.37
CA PHE A 84 4.36 -8.97 6.82
C PHE A 84 5.17 -10.26 6.80
N GLY A 85 6.49 -10.15 6.93
CA GLY A 85 7.37 -11.30 6.93
C GLY A 85 7.50 -11.92 8.32
N VAL A 86 8.70 -12.43 8.61
CA VAL A 86 8.94 -13.20 9.83
C VAL A 86 8.71 -12.42 11.12
N ASP A 87 8.79 -11.09 11.05
CA ASP A 87 8.56 -10.24 12.21
C ASP A 87 7.06 -10.03 12.51
N ARG A 88 6.20 -10.53 11.67
CA ARG A 88 4.75 -10.42 11.83
C ARG A 88 4.11 -11.81 11.67
N PRO A 89 4.38 -12.72 12.61
CA PRO A 89 3.80 -14.07 12.53
C PRO A 89 2.27 -14.06 12.58
N ASP A 90 1.67 -13.02 13.13
CA ASP A 90 0.23 -12.83 13.14
C ASP A 90 -0.35 -12.62 11.74
N MET A 91 0.48 -12.23 10.77
CA MET A 91 0.05 -12.02 9.39
C MET A 91 0.26 -13.24 8.50
N ALA A 92 0.87 -14.29 9.05
CA ALA A 92 1.05 -15.54 8.27
C ALA A 92 -0.31 -16.10 7.90
N GLY A 93 -0.53 -16.34 6.62
CA GLY A 93 -1.80 -16.84 6.12
C GLY A 93 -2.95 -15.85 6.19
N ALA A 94 -2.67 -14.56 6.36
CA ALA A 94 -3.72 -13.55 6.41
C ALA A 94 -4.48 -13.46 5.09
N SER A 95 -5.79 -13.19 5.17
CA SER A 95 -6.63 -13.00 4.00
C SER A 95 -6.21 -11.72 3.26
N GLY A 96 -6.59 -11.62 1.99
CA GLY A 96 -6.35 -10.42 1.21
C GLY A 96 -6.97 -9.17 1.84
N VAL A 97 -8.17 -9.31 2.37
CA VAL A 97 -8.86 -8.21 3.09
C VAL A 97 -8.03 -7.74 4.27
N ARG A 98 -7.51 -8.68 5.05
CA ARG A 98 -6.69 -8.32 6.22
C ARG A 98 -5.39 -7.67 5.80
N ILE A 99 -4.74 -8.19 4.76
CA ILE A 99 -3.51 -7.60 4.23
C ILE A 99 -3.74 -6.17 3.80
N LEU A 100 -4.81 -5.90 3.07
CA LEU A 100 -5.13 -4.54 2.65
C LEU A 100 -5.45 -3.62 3.82
N SER A 101 -6.17 -4.11 4.81
CA SER A 101 -6.48 -3.33 6.00
C SER A 101 -5.23 -2.93 6.76
N GLU A 102 -4.30 -3.87 6.94
CA GLU A 102 -3.03 -3.60 7.61
C GLU A 102 -2.14 -2.69 6.77
N ALA A 103 -2.10 -2.90 5.47
CA ALA A 103 -1.35 -2.02 4.58
C ALA A 103 -1.88 -0.58 4.67
N ALA A 104 -3.18 -0.39 4.65
CA ALA A 104 -3.78 0.93 4.81
C ALA A 104 -3.39 1.57 6.15
N ALA A 105 -3.39 0.79 7.22
CA ALA A 105 -3.01 1.30 8.54
C ALA A 105 -1.55 1.75 8.56
N ILE A 106 -0.65 0.98 7.96
CA ILE A 106 0.77 1.32 7.89
C ILE A 106 0.98 2.61 7.09
N VAL A 107 0.31 2.72 5.95
CA VAL A 107 0.42 3.88 5.06
C VAL A 107 -0.11 5.13 5.75
N ARG A 108 -1.25 5.03 6.43
CA ARG A 108 -1.82 6.15 7.17
C ARG A 108 -0.93 6.56 8.35
N ALA A 109 -0.35 5.60 9.04
CA ALA A 109 0.59 5.89 10.14
C ALA A 109 1.83 6.63 9.64
N ALA A 110 2.20 6.45 8.37
CA ALA A 110 3.31 7.16 7.74
C ALA A 110 2.92 8.56 7.23
N GLY A 111 1.67 8.98 7.43
CA GLY A 111 1.22 10.33 7.09
C GLY A 111 0.51 10.47 5.76
N PHE A 112 0.10 9.39 5.14
CA PHE A 112 -0.59 9.42 3.85
C PHE A 112 -2.07 9.06 3.98
N GLU A 113 -2.81 9.43 2.98
CA GLU A 113 -4.23 9.09 2.88
C GLU A 113 -4.56 8.48 1.53
#